data_f883533b686110859f12b7719a001b4a
#
_entry.id   f883533b686110859f12b7719a001b4a
#
_cell.length_a   1.000
_cell.length_b   1.000
_cell.length_c   1.000
_cell.angle_alpha   90.00
_cell.angle_beta   90.00
_cell.angle_gamma   90.00
#
_symmetry.space_group_name_H-M   'P 1'
#
loop_
_entity.id
_entity.type
_entity.pdbx_description
1 polymer ?
#
loop_
_entity_poly.entity_id
_entity_poly.type
_entity_poly.pdbx_seq_one_letter_code
_entity_poly.pdbx_strand_id
1 'polypeptide(L)'
;LFYLFAEHKDAECKSVEDKAALIEQLKSCPNSVVVLDYTLFDINDASELLVFAERYVNTKWLLFSEDLSIDFVRMVLASCPRFSVVLKECTLSEIRMAITATLSGQRYICQRTMEMMLVPEVKEEKVKLTQTETEILKDIALGMTTKEIADKRFSSFHTVNTHRKNIFRKLGVNNVHEATKY
;
A
#
# COMPACT_ATOMS: atom_id res chain seq x y z
N LEU A 1 8.86 6.80 12.81
CA LEU A 1 7.42 6.62 13.11
C LEU A 1 7.18 6.30 14.58
N PHE A 2 7.81 5.30 15.17
CA PHE A 2 7.60 4.92 16.58
C PHE A 2 7.71 6.10 17.55
N TYR A 3 8.64 7.02 17.32
CA TYR A 3 8.80 8.21 18.15
C TYR A 3 7.56 9.12 18.14
N LEU A 4 6.87 9.24 16.98
CA LEU A 4 5.65 10.04 16.85
C LEU A 4 4.47 9.41 17.58
N PHE A 5 4.41 8.09 17.66
CA PHE A 5 3.38 7.39 18.42
C PHE A 5 3.61 7.46 19.93
N ALA A 6 4.87 7.59 20.38
CA ALA A 6 5.18 7.76 21.80
C ALA A 6 4.61 9.04 22.41
N GLU A 7 4.22 10.02 21.59
CA GLU A 7 3.51 11.22 22.02
C GLU A 7 2.06 10.91 22.43
N HIS A 8 1.49 9.80 21.94
CA HIS A 8 0.15 9.32 22.29
C HIS A 8 0.25 8.27 23.41
N LYS A 9 0.28 8.72 24.65
CA LYS A 9 0.54 7.88 25.86
C LYS A 9 -0.38 6.66 26.02
N ASP A 10 -1.53 6.67 25.36
CA ASP A 10 -2.53 5.60 25.43
C ASP A 10 -2.46 4.62 24.24
N ALA A 11 -1.50 4.80 23.34
CA ALA A 11 -1.35 3.95 22.16
C ALA A 11 -0.17 2.96 22.32
N GLU A 12 -0.49 1.67 22.34
CA GLU A 12 0.52 0.62 22.24
C GLU A 12 0.88 0.40 20.77
N CYS A 13 2.17 0.50 20.43
CA CYS A 13 2.65 0.31 19.06
C CYS A 13 3.35 -1.05 18.92
N LYS A 14 2.94 -1.81 17.92
CA LYS A 14 3.57 -3.09 17.53
C LYS A 14 4.03 -3.05 16.09
N SER A 15 5.21 -3.57 15.81
CA SER A 15 5.67 -3.81 14.45
C SER A 15 5.28 -5.20 14.01
N VAL A 16 4.81 -5.32 12.78
CA VAL A 16 4.52 -6.60 12.12
C VAL A 16 5.25 -6.65 10.79
N GLU A 17 5.84 -7.80 10.47
CA GLU A 17 6.72 -7.95 9.31
C GLU A 17 6.03 -8.59 8.12
N ASP A 18 4.97 -9.36 8.37
CA ASP A 18 4.26 -10.11 7.35
C ASP A 18 2.73 -10.12 7.54
N LYS A 19 2.01 -10.63 6.55
CA LYS A 19 0.55 -10.75 6.56
C LYS A 19 0.03 -11.63 7.68
N ALA A 20 0.73 -12.70 8.04
CA ALA A 20 0.26 -13.65 9.06
C ALA A 20 0.26 -12.96 10.44
N ALA A 21 1.35 -12.26 10.78
CA ALA A 21 1.45 -11.48 11.99
C ALA A 21 0.43 -10.33 12.04
N LEU A 22 0.18 -9.65 10.88
CA LEU A 22 -0.85 -8.63 10.79
C LEU A 22 -2.24 -9.20 11.09
N ILE A 23 -2.59 -10.33 10.49
CA ILE A 23 -3.88 -11.00 10.70
C ILE A 23 -4.08 -11.37 12.17
N GLU A 24 -3.06 -11.89 12.82
CA GLU A 24 -3.10 -12.27 14.23
C GLU A 24 -3.33 -11.03 15.13
N GLN A 25 -2.61 -9.94 14.87
CA GLN A 25 -2.81 -8.68 15.60
C GLN A 25 -4.20 -8.10 15.39
N LEU A 26 -4.72 -8.10 14.16
CA LEU A 26 -6.06 -7.58 13.86
C LEU A 26 -7.19 -8.42 14.46
N LYS A 27 -6.99 -9.74 14.63
CA LYS A 27 -7.92 -10.59 15.37
C LYS A 27 -7.94 -10.28 16.86
N SER A 28 -6.76 -10.01 17.43
CA SER A 28 -6.60 -9.71 18.86
C SER A 28 -7.05 -8.29 19.20
N CYS A 29 -6.83 -7.34 18.30
CA CYS A 29 -7.10 -5.91 18.49
C CYS A 29 -7.87 -5.33 17.29
N PRO A 30 -9.17 -5.59 17.12
CA PRO A 30 -9.92 -5.20 15.93
C PRO A 30 -10.09 -3.69 15.76
N ASN A 31 -9.99 -2.91 16.84
CA ASN A 31 -10.10 -1.43 16.80
C ASN A 31 -8.75 -0.73 16.59
N SER A 32 -7.81 -1.38 15.94
CA SER A 32 -6.47 -0.87 15.72
C SER A 32 -6.42 0.20 14.63
N VAL A 33 -5.32 0.96 14.64
CA VAL A 33 -4.85 1.75 13.50
C VAL A 33 -3.65 1.02 12.90
N VAL A 34 -3.74 0.68 11.63
CA VAL A 34 -2.63 0.10 10.87
C VAL A 34 -1.95 1.20 10.08
N VAL A 35 -0.66 1.43 10.36
CA VAL A 35 0.18 2.27 9.52
C VAL A 35 0.94 1.36 8.56
N LEU A 36 0.60 1.49 7.29
CA LEU A 36 1.05 0.57 6.26
C LEU A 36 1.97 1.26 5.26
N ASP A 37 3.20 0.78 5.18
CA ASP A 37 4.01 1.02 3.99
C ASP A 37 3.58 0.04 2.89
N TYR A 38 2.66 0.48 2.05
CA TYR A 38 2.13 -0.35 0.97
C TYR A 38 3.21 -0.82 -0.01
N THR A 39 4.24 0.01 -0.26
CA THR A 39 5.32 -0.35 -1.18
C THR A 39 6.20 -1.47 -0.66
N LEU A 40 6.37 -1.54 0.65
CA LEU A 40 7.30 -2.47 1.29
C LEU A 40 6.62 -3.71 1.86
N PHE A 41 5.36 -3.58 2.30
CA PHE A 41 4.67 -4.66 2.99
C PHE A 41 4.18 -5.76 2.04
N ASP A 42 3.99 -6.96 2.58
CA ASP A 42 3.57 -8.18 1.87
C ASP A 42 2.06 -8.16 1.53
N ILE A 43 1.61 -7.10 0.86
CA ILE A 43 0.29 -7.02 0.21
C ILE A 43 0.54 -6.90 -1.28
N ASN A 44 -0.02 -7.82 -2.06
CA ASN A 44 0.32 -7.98 -3.47
C ASN A 44 -0.25 -6.86 -4.33
N ASP A 45 -1.48 -6.44 -4.06
CA ASP A 45 -2.18 -5.44 -4.85
C ASP A 45 -3.27 -4.71 -4.03
N ALA A 46 -3.89 -3.74 -4.67
CA ALA A 46 -4.93 -2.93 -4.04
C ALA A 46 -6.20 -3.73 -3.73
N SER A 47 -6.53 -4.74 -4.53
CA SER A 47 -7.70 -5.59 -4.28
C SER A 47 -7.52 -6.40 -2.99
N GLU A 48 -6.33 -6.94 -2.76
CA GLU A 48 -6.00 -7.62 -1.51
C GLU A 48 -6.08 -6.66 -0.31
N LEU A 49 -5.57 -5.44 -0.43
CA LEU A 49 -5.69 -4.42 0.62
C LEU A 49 -7.15 -4.10 0.97
N LEU A 50 -8.01 -3.99 -0.04
CA LEU A 50 -9.43 -3.73 0.17
C LEU A 50 -10.13 -4.91 0.86
N VAL A 51 -9.78 -6.16 0.51
CA VAL A 51 -10.29 -7.35 1.21
C VAL A 51 -9.91 -7.32 2.70
N PHE A 52 -8.69 -6.91 3.05
CA PHE A 52 -8.32 -6.69 4.46
C PHE A 52 -9.20 -5.63 5.12
N ALA A 53 -9.41 -4.50 4.46
CA ALA A 53 -10.24 -3.43 5.01
C ALA A 53 -11.71 -3.86 5.18
N GLU A 54 -12.27 -4.64 4.28
CA GLU A 54 -13.61 -5.19 4.39
C GLU A 54 -13.74 -6.21 5.52
N ARG A 55 -12.74 -7.05 5.69
CA ARG A 55 -12.73 -8.08 6.74
C ARG A 55 -12.59 -7.50 8.13
N TYR A 56 -11.81 -6.43 8.29
CA TYR A 56 -11.53 -5.78 9.56
C TYR A 56 -12.18 -4.39 9.62
N VAL A 57 -13.51 -4.39 9.71
CA VAL A 57 -14.35 -3.18 9.58
C VAL A 57 -14.09 -2.09 10.62
N ASN A 58 -13.54 -2.44 11.78
CA ASN A 58 -13.23 -1.47 12.84
C ASN A 58 -11.80 -0.94 12.77
N THR A 59 -10.97 -1.53 11.90
CA THR A 59 -9.58 -1.10 11.70
C THR A 59 -9.53 0.15 10.83
N LYS A 60 -8.73 1.11 11.23
CA LYS A 60 -8.42 2.31 10.45
C LYS A 60 -7.06 2.14 9.79
N TRP A 61 -6.88 2.68 8.63
CA TRP A 61 -5.69 2.47 7.81
C TRP A 61 -5.03 3.81 7.47
N LEU A 62 -3.76 3.95 7.78
CA LEU A 62 -2.91 5.05 7.34
C LEU A 62 -1.87 4.52 6.35
N LEU A 63 -2.05 4.81 5.08
CA LEU A 63 -1.04 4.53 4.06
C LEU A 63 0.10 5.53 4.21
N PHE A 64 1.30 5.03 4.46
CA PHE A 64 2.53 5.78 4.66
C PHE A 64 3.60 5.24 3.72
N SER A 65 3.62 5.70 2.48
CA SER A 65 4.47 5.16 1.41
C SER A 65 5.24 6.28 0.69
N GLU A 66 6.31 5.92 0.00
CA GLU A 66 7.10 6.88 -0.78
C GLU A 66 6.38 7.27 -2.07
N ASP A 67 5.86 6.27 -2.78
CA ASP A 67 5.28 6.45 -4.10
C ASP A 67 4.01 5.58 -4.21
N LEU A 68 2.89 6.23 -4.46
CA LEU A 68 1.60 5.60 -4.69
C LEU A 68 1.06 6.10 -6.04
N SER A 69 0.65 5.18 -6.92
CA SER A 69 0.01 5.61 -8.16
C SER A 69 -1.32 6.28 -7.85
N ILE A 70 -1.67 7.28 -8.66
CA ILE A 70 -2.91 8.04 -8.46
C ILE A 70 -4.15 7.14 -8.60
N ASP A 71 -4.12 6.16 -9.50
CA ASP A 71 -5.21 5.22 -9.71
C ASP A 71 -5.40 4.30 -8.50
N PHE A 72 -4.30 3.82 -7.90
CA PHE A 72 -4.35 3.09 -6.64
C PHE A 72 -4.99 3.94 -5.53
N VAL A 73 -4.54 5.18 -5.37
CA VAL A 73 -5.06 6.09 -4.34
C VAL A 73 -6.55 6.38 -4.57
N ARG A 74 -6.95 6.72 -5.80
CA ARG A 74 -8.35 6.94 -6.16
C ARG A 74 -9.22 5.74 -5.83
N MET A 75 -8.78 4.53 -6.24
CA MET A 75 -9.52 3.31 -5.99
C MET A 75 -9.69 3.03 -4.49
N VAL A 76 -8.61 3.07 -3.72
CA VAL A 76 -8.63 2.79 -2.28
C VAL A 76 -9.49 3.80 -1.53
N LEU A 77 -9.34 5.10 -1.85
CA LEU A 77 -10.09 6.17 -1.19
C LEU A 77 -11.58 6.19 -1.57
N ALA A 78 -11.92 5.76 -2.78
CA ALA A 78 -13.31 5.63 -3.21
C ALA A 78 -13.99 4.40 -2.60
N SER A 79 -13.25 3.29 -2.45
CA SER A 79 -13.81 2.02 -1.97
C SER A 79 -14.00 1.98 -0.46
N CYS A 80 -13.15 2.67 0.32
CA CYS A 80 -13.23 2.60 1.78
C CYS A 80 -12.88 3.93 2.45
N PRO A 81 -13.82 4.53 3.23
CA PRO A 81 -13.61 5.83 3.89
C PRO A 81 -12.61 5.76 5.06
N ARG A 82 -12.21 4.57 5.52
CA ARG A 82 -11.30 4.36 6.64
C ARG A 82 -9.82 4.45 6.26
N PHE A 83 -9.50 4.72 4.99
CA PHE A 83 -8.15 4.97 4.55
C PHE A 83 -7.77 6.44 4.68
N SER A 84 -6.67 6.70 5.34
CA SER A 84 -5.92 7.95 5.33
C SER A 84 -4.65 7.78 4.50
N VAL A 85 -4.15 8.83 3.90
CA VAL A 85 -2.94 8.80 3.05
C VAL A 85 -2.01 9.94 3.43
N VAL A 86 -0.76 9.60 3.72
CA VAL A 86 0.35 10.55 3.88
C VAL A 86 1.60 9.97 3.23
N LEU A 87 2.31 10.77 2.46
CA LEU A 87 3.54 10.34 1.78
C LEU A 87 4.74 10.51 2.72
N LYS A 88 5.77 9.67 2.56
CA LYS A 88 7.00 9.74 3.37
C LYS A 88 7.78 11.05 3.20
N GLU A 89 7.60 11.72 2.06
CA GLU A 89 8.20 13.03 1.78
C GLU A 89 7.47 14.21 2.43
N CYS A 90 6.28 13.97 3.03
CA CYS A 90 5.56 15.00 3.77
C CYS A 90 6.36 15.48 4.99
N THR A 91 6.10 16.69 5.43
CA THR A 91 6.73 17.26 6.61
C THR A 91 6.37 16.46 7.87
N LEU A 92 7.23 16.51 8.87
CA LEU A 92 6.98 15.86 10.16
C LEU A 92 5.66 16.32 10.79
N SER A 93 5.30 17.59 10.59
CA SER A 93 4.04 18.17 11.07
C SER A 93 2.83 17.53 10.39
N GLU A 94 2.87 17.33 9.07
CA GLU A 94 1.79 16.66 8.32
C GLU A 94 1.65 15.20 8.71
N ILE A 95 2.78 14.49 8.90
CA ILE A 95 2.77 13.09 9.34
C ILE A 95 2.15 12.99 10.74
N ARG A 96 2.49 13.91 11.65
CA ARG A 96 1.89 13.98 12.99
C ARG A 96 0.38 14.25 12.92
N MET A 97 -0.05 15.18 12.08
CA MET A 97 -1.48 15.46 11.86
C MET A 97 -2.21 14.23 11.30
N ALA A 98 -1.62 13.52 10.34
CA ALA A 98 -2.19 12.31 9.76
C ALA A 98 -2.40 11.22 10.82
N ILE A 99 -1.41 10.99 11.68
CA ILE A 99 -1.47 10.02 12.77
C ILE A 99 -2.59 10.41 13.76
N THR A 100 -2.59 11.66 14.23
CA THR A 100 -3.58 12.16 15.19
C THR A 100 -5.01 12.08 14.65
N ALA A 101 -5.22 12.50 13.40
CA ALA A 101 -6.52 12.41 12.74
C ALA A 101 -6.98 10.95 12.61
N THR A 102 -6.11 10.05 12.15
CA THR A 102 -6.47 8.65 11.98
C THR A 102 -6.77 7.97 13.33
N LEU A 103 -6.01 8.24 14.37
CA LEU A 103 -6.29 7.76 15.74
C LEU A 103 -7.66 8.23 16.22
N SER A 104 -8.00 9.49 15.97
CA SER A 104 -9.32 10.07 16.32
C SER A 104 -10.47 9.59 15.43
N GLY A 105 -10.19 8.74 14.43
CA GLY A 105 -11.20 8.22 13.49
C GLY A 105 -11.54 9.17 12.35
N GLN A 106 -10.79 10.24 12.19
CA GLN A 106 -10.94 11.18 11.09
C GLN A 106 -10.07 10.73 9.92
N ARG A 107 -10.58 10.93 8.70
CA ARG A 107 -9.82 10.68 7.48
C ARG A 107 -8.84 11.83 7.23
N TYR A 108 -7.61 11.49 6.92
CA TYR A 108 -6.58 12.44 6.53
C TYR A 108 -6.04 12.11 5.14
N ILE A 109 -5.91 13.11 4.30
CA ILE A 109 -5.27 12.99 2.98
C ILE A 109 -4.31 14.18 2.88
N CYS A 110 -3.01 13.93 2.69
CA CYS A 110 -2.05 15.03 2.57
C CYS A 110 -2.30 15.87 1.31
N GLN A 111 -1.93 17.14 1.38
CA GLN A 111 -2.20 18.11 0.31
C GLN A 111 -1.66 17.63 -1.03
N ARG A 112 -0.44 17.10 -1.07
CA ARG A 112 0.15 16.58 -2.31
C ARG A 112 -0.68 15.47 -2.95
N THR A 113 -1.18 14.54 -2.17
CA THR A 113 -2.07 13.49 -2.69
C THR A 113 -3.36 14.08 -3.24
N MET A 114 -3.95 15.07 -2.58
CA MET A 114 -5.14 15.76 -3.09
C MET A 114 -4.85 16.49 -4.40
N GLU A 115 -3.73 17.19 -4.50
CA GLU A 115 -3.31 17.86 -5.73
C GLU A 115 -3.13 16.88 -6.90
N MET A 116 -2.48 15.74 -6.65
CA MET A 116 -2.35 14.67 -7.65
C MET A 116 -3.71 14.14 -8.12
N MET A 117 -4.70 14.05 -7.23
CA MET A 117 -6.05 13.60 -7.59
C MET A 117 -6.81 14.60 -8.45
N LEU A 118 -6.52 15.89 -8.33
CA LEU A 118 -7.17 16.97 -9.09
C LEU A 118 -6.63 17.12 -10.51
N VAL A 119 -5.41 16.59 -10.77
CA VAL A 119 -4.84 16.60 -12.12
C VAL A 119 -5.66 15.64 -12.99
N PRO A 120 -6.23 16.10 -14.13
CA PRO A 120 -6.89 15.21 -15.07
C PRO A 120 -5.90 14.14 -15.54
N GLU A 121 -6.39 12.92 -15.77
CA GLU A 121 -5.58 11.87 -16.36
C GLU A 121 -5.04 12.31 -17.72
N VAL A 122 -3.82 12.83 -17.73
CA VAL A 122 -3.04 12.79 -18.95
C VAL A 122 -2.65 11.31 -19.06
N LYS A 123 -3.20 10.60 -20.05
CA LYS A 123 -2.75 9.25 -20.38
C LYS A 123 -1.26 9.35 -20.67
N GLU A 124 -0.46 9.10 -19.63
CA GLU A 124 0.98 9.03 -19.82
C GLU A 124 1.24 7.96 -20.88
N GLU A 125 2.13 8.29 -21.82
CA GLU A 125 2.64 7.31 -22.78
C GLU A 125 3.04 6.07 -21.99
N LYS A 126 2.50 4.90 -22.36
CA LYS A 126 2.74 3.62 -21.69
C LYS A 126 4.23 3.45 -21.44
N VAL A 127 4.65 3.64 -20.20
CA VAL A 127 6.07 3.49 -19.83
C VAL A 127 6.45 2.03 -20.08
N LYS A 128 7.40 1.80 -20.98
CA LYS A 128 7.83 0.45 -21.33
C LYS A 128 8.41 -0.27 -20.12
N LEU A 129 8.01 -1.51 -19.95
CA LEU A 129 8.58 -2.39 -18.94
C LEU A 129 10.06 -2.65 -19.30
N THR A 130 10.91 -2.71 -18.29
CA THR A 130 12.28 -3.20 -18.45
C THR A 130 12.27 -4.71 -18.76
N GLN A 131 13.38 -5.26 -19.20
CA GLN A 131 13.50 -6.69 -19.44
C GLN A 131 13.18 -7.50 -18.19
N THR A 132 13.73 -7.12 -17.03
CA THR A 132 13.46 -7.76 -15.73
C THR A 132 11.98 -7.69 -15.36
N GLU A 133 11.34 -6.54 -15.53
CA GLU A 133 9.90 -6.38 -15.25
C GLU A 133 9.05 -7.24 -16.20
N THR A 134 9.42 -7.32 -17.47
CA THR A 134 8.72 -8.19 -18.45
C THR A 134 8.81 -9.66 -18.06
N GLU A 135 9.97 -10.10 -17.60
CA GLU A 135 10.17 -11.48 -17.16
C GLU A 135 9.40 -11.79 -15.87
N ILE A 136 9.39 -10.85 -14.90
CA ILE A 136 8.60 -10.99 -13.67
C ILE A 136 7.11 -11.01 -14.01
N LEU A 137 6.64 -10.17 -14.95
CA LEU A 137 5.25 -10.20 -15.40
C LEU A 137 4.86 -11.56 -16.00
N LYS A 138 5.75 -12.20 -16.77
CA LYS A 138 5.52 -13.56 -17.27
C LYS A 138 5.38 -14.58 -16.15
N ASP A 139 6.21 -14.49 -15.12
CA ASP A 139 6.11 -15.37 -13.95
C ASP A 139 4.79 -15.15 -13.18
N ILE A 140 4.36 -13.90 -13.05
CA ILE A 140 3.05 -13.54 -12.47
C ILE A 140 1.91 -14.14 -13.32
N ALA A 141 2.00 -14.05 -14.65
CA ALA A 141 1.00 -14.61 -15.56
C ALA A 141 0.92 -16.15 -15.49
N LEU A 142 2.02 -16.80 -15.13
CA LEU A 142 2.06 -18.25 -14.86
C LEU A 142 1.51 -18.63 -13.49
N GLY A 143 1.02 -17.66 -12.71
CA GLY A 143 0.43 -17.88 -11.39
C GLY A 143 1.44 -18.01 -10.26
N MET A 144 2.71 -17.69 -10.49
CA MET A 144 3.73 -17.77 -9.44
C MET A 144 3.52 -16.71 -8.36
N THR A 145 3.67 -17.12 -7.12
CA THR A 145 3.69 -16.23 -5.96
C THR A 145 4.96 -15.38 -5.92
N THR A 146 4.94 -14.27 -5.19
CA THR A 146 6.11 -13.41 -5.00
C THR A 146 7.31 -14.20 -4.44
N LYS A 147 7.06 -15.16 -3.55
CA LYS A 147 8.11 -16.01 -2.95
C LYS A 147 8.72 -16.95 -3.99
N GLU A 148 7.89 -17.64 -4.77
CA GLU A 148 8.37 -18.53 -5.84
C GLU A 148 9.17 -17.79 -6.91
N ILE A 149 8.78 -16.56 -7.26
CA ILE A 149 9.54 -15.71 -8.18
C ILE A 149 10.89 -15.31 -7.57
N ALA A 150 10.90 -14.95 -6.27
CA ALA A 150 12.13 -14.60 -5.56
C ALA A 150 13.11 -15.78 -5.53
N ASP A 151 12.64 -16.96 -5.18
CA ASP A 151 13.44 -18.20 -5.16
C ASP A 151 13.97 -18.53 -6.58
N LYS A 152 13.10 -18.49 -7.60
CA LYS A 152 13.48 -18.76 -9.01
C LYS A 152 14.55 -17.79 -9.53
N ARG A 153 14.51 -16.53 -9.11
CA ARG A 153 15.40 -15.47 -9.61
C ARG A 153 16.57 -15.16 -8.70
N PHE A 154 16.76 -15.96 -7.64
CA PHE A 154 17.81 -15.72 -6.63
C PHE A 154 17.78 -14.29 -6.09
N SER A 155 16.59 -13.78 -5.86
CA SER A 155 16.33 -12.41 -5.39
C SER A 155 15.59 -12.41 -4.06
N SER A 156 15.58 -11.27 -3.38
CA SER A 156 14.80 -11.16 -2.15
C SER A 156 13.30 -11.03 -2.45
N PHE A 157 12.45 -11.52 -1.54
CA PHE A 157 11.00 -11.30 -1.59
C PHE A 157 10.68 -9.82 -1.77
N HIS A 158 11.36 -8.96 -1.03
CA HIS A 158 11.19 -7.52 -1.07
C HIS A 158 11.49 -6.92 -2.46
N THR A 159 12.57 -7.34 -3.08
CA THR A 159 12.95 -6.90 -4.43
C THR A 159 11.88 -7.26 -5.45
N VAL A 160 11.40 -8.51 -5.43
CA VAL A 160 10.34 -8.96 -6.34
C VAL A 160 9.03 -8.22 -6.09
N ASN A 161 8.66 -8.00 -4.82
CA ASN A 161 7.45 -7.25 -4.46
C ASN A 161 7.51 -5.80 -4.98
N THR A 162 8.66 -5.14 -4.88
CA THR A 162 8.88 -3.80 -5.45
C THR A 162 8.73 -3.81 -6.97
N HIS A 163 9.32 -4.79 -7.66
CA HIS A 163 9.15 -4.93 -9.12
C HIS A 163 7.68 -5.14 -9.50
N ARG A 164 6.92 -6.00 -8.78
CA ARG A 164 5.49 -6.21 -9.03
C ARG A 164 4.71 -4.90 -8.95
N LYS A 165 4.91 -4.11 -7.91
CA LYS A 165 4.23 -2.82 -7.73
C LYS A 165 4.61 -1.83 -8.82
N ASN A 166 5.87 -1.78 -9.23
CA ASN A 166 6.33 -0.95 -10.34
C ASN A 166 5.70 -1.39 -11.68
N ILE A 167 5.59 -2.69 -11.94
CA ILE A 167 4.92 -3.24 -13.12
C ILE A 167 3.45 -2.78 -13.14
N PHE A 168 2.72 -2.97 -12.05
CA PHE A 168 1.30 -2.58 -11.98
C PHE A 168 1.12 -1.08 -12.20
N ARG A 169 1.97 -0.26 -11.59
CA ARG A 169 1.98 1.19 -11.81
C ARG A 169 2.23 1.56 -13.26
N LYS A 170 3.24 0.96 -13.91
CA LYS A 170 3.58 1.21 -15.32
C LYS A 170 2.52 0.76 -16.31
N LEU A 171 1.78 -0.30 -15.98
CA LEU A 171 0.68 -0.81 -16.79
C LEU A 171 -0.65 -0.09 -16.51
N GLY A 172 -0.73 0.73 -15.45
CA GLY A 172 -1.96 1.36 -15.00
C GLY A 172 -3.01 0.36 -14.52
N VAL A 173 -2.57 -0.74 -13.88
CA VAL A 173 -3.44 -1.81 -13.38
C VAL A 173 -3.31 -1.94 -11.86
N ASN A 174 -4.37 -2.42 -11.22
CA ASN A 174 -4.45 -2.47 -9.77
C ASN A 174 -4.43 -3.88 -9.17
N ASN A 175 -4.43 -4.89 -10.01
CA ASN A 175 -4.41 -6.30 -9.58
C ASN A 175 -3.76 -7.22 -10.61
N VAL A 176 -3.46 -8.45 -10.15
CA VAL A 176 -2.82 -9.50 -10.98
C VAL A 176 -3.65 -9.84 -12.21
N HIS A 177 -4.98 -9.96 -12.06
CA HIS A 177 -5.86 -10.35 -13.16
C HIS A 177 -5.85 -9.35 -14.31
N GLU A 178 -5.78 -8.05 -14.01
CA GLU A 178 -5.63 -7.02 -15.04
C GLU A 178 -4.25 -7.07 -15.67
N ALA A 179 -3.19 -7.27 -14.87
CA ALA A 179 -1.81 -7.34 -15.36
C ALA A 179 -1.57 -8.52 -16.30
N THR A 180 -2.27 -9.64 -16.14
CA THR A 180 -2.13 -10.83 -16.99
C THR A 180 -2.79 -10.71 -18.36
N LYS A 181 -3.52 -9.64 -18.62
CA LYS A 181 -4.12 -9.34 -19.94
C LYS A 181 -3.15 -8.64 -20.92
N TYR A 182 -1.96 -8.27 -20.44
CA TYR A 182 -0.90 -7.65 -21.22
C TYR A 182 0.11 -8.68 -21.73
#